data_3966920c17cbb0da2a59c3e2d4d8dcf3
#
_entry.id   3966920c17cbb0da2a59c3e2d4d8dcf3
#
_cell.length_a   1.000
_cell.length_b   1.000
_cell.length_c   1.000
_cell.angle_alpha   90.00
_cell.angle_beta   90.00
_cell.angle_gamma   90.00
#
_symmetry.space_group_name_H-M   'P 1'
#
loop_
_entity.id
_entity.type
_entity.pdbx_description
1 polymer ?
#
loop_
_entity_poly.entity_id
_entity_poly.type
_entity_poly.pdbx_seq_one_letter_code
_entity_poly.pdbx_strand_id
1 'polypeptide(L)'
;TKYADELLDFQNLDWPERVRTMQENWIGKSEGIEFSLKVSDQKNKSFRVFTTRPDTVFGMTFCVLAPEHELVNIITTNEQKNVVNDYIKASSRKNEIERTSETHEKTGVFTGAYAINPMNNESVPIWIADYVIASYGTGAIMAVPGHDERDFHFARKYNIPIKVVVVNPEQLNSIPNSSDLNGPILQKETSIMVNSQNFDGTAWPESFERVAEIISKKGVGERKINYRLHDWLISRQRMWGTPIPIVYCGTCGMKPVPYEQLPVLLPDDAEFKPTGESPLKFHEGFLKTTCPNCGGEAERETDTMDTFICSSWYYYAYLSPYWKKGETIAKKDIPWDMKKIKDLCPVDQYTGGIEHATMHLLYFRFFTKVLADLGLLDFREPTKKLFNQGMILGEDHEKMSKSRGNVINP
;
A
#
# COMPACT_ATOMS: atom_id res chain seq x y z
N THR A 1 -1.69 -7.94 -2.90
CA THR A 1 -2.98 -7.68 -2.20
C THR A 1 -3.91 -8.89 -2.17
N LYS A 2 -3.83 -9.87 -3.10
CA LYS A 2 -4.70 -11.07 -3.15
C LYS A 2 -4.85 -11.79 -1.80
N TYR A 3 -3.79 -11.84 -1.00
CA TYR A 3 -3.76 -12.53 0.30
C TYR A 3 -3.96 -11.60 1.50
N ALA A 4 -4.34 -10.34 1.29
CA ALA A 4 -4.40 -9.35 2.36
C ALA A 4 -5.35 -9.77 3.51
N ASP A 5 -6.55 -10.25 3.19
CA ASP A 5 -7.49 -10.75 4.21
C ASP A 5 -6.96 -11.96 4.95
N GLU A 6 -6.35 -12.89 4.23
CA GLU A 6 -5.81 -14.10 4.85
C GLU A 6 -4.56 -13.82 5.72
N LEU A 7 -3.81 -12.75 5.43
CA LEU A 7 -2.72 -12.28 6.26
C LEU A 7 -3.20 -11.58 7.54
N LEU A 8 -4.47 -11.17 7.61
CA LEU A 8 -5.11 -10.64 8.82
C LEU A 8 -5.69 -11.75 9.72
N ASP A 9 -5.73 -12.98 9.24
CA ASP A 9 -6.15 -14.12 10.04
C ASP A 9 -4.98 -14.66 10.86
N PHE A 10 -5.10 -14.55 12.18
CA PHE A 10 -4.16 -15.09 13.17
C PHE A 10 -4.77 -16.24 13.99
N GLN A 11 -5.89 -16.79 13.54
CA GLN A 11 -6.52 -17.91 14.21
C GLN A 11 -5.55 -19.10 14.27
N ASN A 12 -5.43 -19.70 15.43
CA ASN A 12 -4.51 -20.81 15.70
C ASN A 12 -3.00 -20.49 15.63
N LEU A 13 -2.62 -19.20 15.65
CA LEU A 13 -1.23 -18.75 15.72
C LEU A 13 -0.92 -18.20 17.13
N ASP A 14 0.10 -18.78 17.76
CA ASP A 14 0.67 -18.27 19.02
C ASP A 14 1.73 -17.21 18.71
N TRP A 15 1.26 -16.05 18.23
CA TRP A 15 2.11 -14.92 17.85
C TRP A 15 1.90 -13.75 18.81
N PRO A 16 2.95 -13.00 19.19
CA PRO A 16 2.85 -11.83 20.04
C PRO A 16 1.85 -10.81 19.49
N GLU A 17 0.99 -10.28 20.34
CA GLU A 17 -0.04 -9.28 19.98
C GLU A 17 0.58 -8.08 19.26
N ARG A 18 1.74 -7.59 19.74
CA ARG A 18 2.45 -6.49 19.09
C ARG A 18 2.78 -6.77 17.62
N VAL A 19 3.18 -8.00 17.27
CA VAL A 19 3.46 -8.36 15.87
C VAL A 19 2.18 -8.39 15.06
N ARG A 20 1.08 -8.93 15.61
CA ARG A 20 -0.23 -8.94 14.97
C ARG A 20 -0.67 -7.52 14.65
N THR A 21 -0.68 -6.65 15.64
CA THR A 21 -1.03 -5.23 15.47
C THR A 21 -0.16 -4.52 14.44
N MET A 22 1.16 -4.79 14.42
CA MET A 22 2.05 -4.22 13.41
C MET A 22 1.69 -4.70 12.00
N GLN A 23 1.35 -5.97 11.81
CA GLN A 23 0.93 -6.52 10.52
C GLN A 23 -0.44 -5.98 10.10
N GLU A 24 -1.41 -5.94 11.01
CA GLU A 24 -2.74 -5.36 10.78
C GLU A 24 -2.64 -3.90 10.32
N ASN A 25 -1.85 -3.10 11.03
CA ASN A 25 -1.61 -1.70 10.67
C ASN A 25 -0.89 -1.55 9.33
N TRP A 26 0.04 -2.45 9.00
CA TRP A 26 0.76 -2.43 7.73
C TRP A 26 -0.15 -2.81 6.56
N ILE A 27 -0.95 -3.84 6.72
CA ILE A 27 -1.95 -4.26 5.72
C ILE A 27 -3.01 -3.17 5.56
N GLY A 28 -3.43 -2.56 6.67
CA GLY A 28 -4.28 -1.39 6.71
C GLY A 28 -5.59 -1.60 5.97
N LYS A 29 -6.31 -2.67 6.31
CA LYS A 29 -7.67 -2.92 5.81
C LYS A 29 -8.60 -1.79 6.25
N SER A 30 -9.31 -1.21 5.31
CA SER A 30 -10.31 -0.18 5.57
C SER A 30 -11.61 -0.49 4.82
N GLU A 31 -12.71 -0.52 5.55
CA GLU A 31 -14.05 -0.69 4.99
C GLU A 31 -14.70 0.69 4.86
N GLY A 32 -15.29 0.95 3.73
CA GLY A 32 -15.88 2.25 3.44
C GLY A 32 -16.83 2.23 2.26
N ILE A 33 -17.09 3.40 1.75
CA ILE A 33 -17.91 3.63 0.56
C ILE A 33 -17.08 4.34 -0.49
N GLU A 34 -17.08 3.82 -1.70
CA GLU A 34 -16.56 4.50 -2.87
C GLU A 34 -17.76 5.02 -3.68
N PHE A 35 -17.78 6.32 -3.97
CA PHE A 35 -18.89 6.92 -4.70
C PHE A 35 -18.42 8.02 -5.65
N SER A 36 -19.25 8.32 -6.65
CA SER A 36 -18.96 9.28 -7.72
C SER A 36 -19.47 10.67 -7.39
N LEU A 37 -18.62 11.66 -7.60
CA LEU A 37 -18.95 13.08 -7.59
C LEU A 37 -18.99 13.60 -9.03
N LYS A 38 -20.11 14.21 -9.44
CA LYS A 38 -20.26 14.84 -10.75
C LYS A 38 -19.60 16.21 -10.73
N VAL A 39 -18.89 16.54 -11.81
CA VAL A 39 -18.36 17.91 -12.00
C VAL A 39 -19.50 18.81 -12.46
N SER A 40 -19.68 19.95 -11.77
CA SER A 40 -20.66 20.97 -12.17
C SER A 40 -20.32 21.50 -13.55
N ASP A 41 -21.35 21.83 -14.33
CA ASP A 41 -21.23 22.41 -15.68
C ASP A 41 -20.50 21.57 -16.74
N GLN A 42 -20.08 20.33 -16.37
CA GLN A 42 -19.48 19.37 -17.29
C GLN A 42 -20.27 18.05 -17.28
N LYS A 43 -21.36 18.00 -18.06
CA LYS A 43 -22.42 16.96 -18.00
C LYS A 43 -21.97 15.50 -18.02
N ASN A 44 -20.73 15.17 -18.39
CA ASN A 44 -20.25 13.79 -18.51
C ASN A 44 -18.95 13.54 -17.74
N LYS A 45 -18.56 14.44 -16.85
CA LYS A 45 -17.34 14.27 -16.05
C LYS A 45 -17.68 13.98 -14.59
N SER A 46 -17.05 12.97 -14.04
CA SER A 46 -17.14 12.58 -12.65
C SER A 46 -15.83 11.95 -12.20
N PHE A 47 -15.61 11.94 -10.92
CA PHE A 47 -14.51 11.22 -10.29
C PHE A 47 -15.01 10.47 -9.07
N ARG A 48 -14.29 9.45 -8.65
CA ARG A 48 -14.66 8.64 -7.48
C ARG A 48 -13.86 9.08 -6.27
N VAL A 49 -14.51 9.03 -5.12
CA VAL A 49 -13.90 9.25 -3.81
C VAL A 49 -14.20 8.06 -2.91
N PHE A 50 -13.29 7.76 -2.01
CA PHE A 50 -13.46 6.72 -0.99
C PHE A 50 -13.47 7.35 0.39
N THR A 51 -14.38 6.90 1.25
CA THR A 51 -14.41 7.32 2.66
C THR A 51 -14.78 6.16 3.59
N THR A 52 -14.13 6.11 4.74
CA THR A 52 -14.50 5.25 5.86
C THR A 52 -15.55 5.88 6.78
N ARG A 53 -15.91 7.15 6.51
CA ARG A 53 -16.85 7.97 7.28
C ARG A 53 -17.93 8.55 6.36
N PRO A 54 -18.79 7.71 5.74
CA PRO A 54 -19.88 8.21 4.90
C PRO A 54 -20.89 9.08 5.68
N ASP A 55 -21.01 8.88 6.98
CA ASP A 55 -21.80 9.71 7.90
C ASP A 55 -21.39 11.19 7.90
N THR A 56 -20.16 11.51 7.50
CA THR A 56 -19.70 12.91 7.42
C THR A 56 -19.92 13.56 6.05
N VAL A 57 -20.52 12.87 5.08
CA VAL A 57 -20.66 13.38 3.71
C VAL A 57 -21.43 14.71 3.60
N PHE A 58 -22.36 14.99 4.52
CA PHE A 58 -23.07 16.25 4.57
C PHE A 58 -22.19 17.44 4.98
N GLY A 59 -21.04 17.15 5.62
CA GLY A 59 -20.00 18.11 5.99
C GLY A 59 -18.92 18.32 4.93
N MET A 60 -19.08 17.70 3.76
CA MET A 60 -18.15 17.91 2.64
C MET A 60 -18.29 19.34 2.13
N THR A 61 -17.22 20.14 2.27
CA THR A 61 -17.20 21.54 1.84
C THR A 61 -16.22 21.80 0.69
N PHE A 62 -15.39 20.83 0.35
CA PHE A 62 -14.55 20.82 -0.84
C PHE A 62 -14.16 19.39 -1.22
N CYS A 63 -13.57 19.24 -2.40
CA CYS A 63 -12.95 18.00 -2.87
C CYS A 63 -11.51 18.28 -3.25
N VAL A 64 -10.66 17.27 -3.16
CA VAL A 64 -9.25 17.40 -3.56
C VAL A 64 -8.89 16.27 -4.51
N LEU A 65 -8.25 16.62 -5.63
CA LEU A 65 -7.65 15.69 -6.56
C LEU A 65 -6.13 15.69 -6.38
N ALA A 66 -5.51 14.56 -6.65
CA ALA A 66 -4.06 14.51 -6.81
C ALA A 66 -3.63 15.42 -7.98
N PRO A 67 -2.48 16.12 -7.91
CA PRO A 67 -2.01 16.96 -9.01
C PRO A 67 -1.86 16.19 -10.33
N GLU A 68 -1.60 14.89 -10.27
CA GLU A 68 -1.41 14.00 -11.42
C GLU A 68 -2.73 13.37 -11.93
N HIS A 69 -3.87 13.65 -11.29
CA HIS A 69 -5.14 13.05 -11.66
C HIS A 69 -5.56 13.50 -13.08
N GLU A 70 -5.98 12.56 -13.92
CA GLU A 70 -6.30 12.76 -15.34
C GLU A 70 -7.33 13.88 -15.61
N LEU A 71 -8.27 14.07 -14.69
CA LEU A 71 -9.31 15.10 -14.83
C LEU A 71 -8.79 16.52 -14.58
N VAL A 72 -7.68 16.73 -13.91
CA VAL A 72 -7.21 18.06 -13.52
C VAL A 72 -7.09 18.99 -14.73
N ASN A 73 -6.43 18.52 -15.79
CA ASN A 73 -6.26 19.31 -17.01
C ASN A 73 -7.57 19.56 -17.75
N ILE A 74 -8.58 18.71 -17.57
CA ILE A 74 -9.87 18.77 -18.26
C ILE A 74 -10.80 19.77 -17.60
N ILE A 75 -10.83 19.77 -16.25
CA ILE A 75 -11.80 20.57 -15.48
C ILE A 75 -11.28 21.93 -15.06
N THR A 76 -9.96 22.15 -15.13
CA THR A 76 -9.35 23.43 -14.75
C THR A 76 -9.84 24.54 -15.68
N THR A 77 -10.38 25.62 -15.08
CA THR A 77 -10.83 26.78 -15.86
C THR A 77 -9.66 27.56 -16.46
N ASN A 78 -9.93 28.35 -17.49
CA ASN A 78 -8.89 29.12 -18.18
C ASN A 78 -8.15 30.08 -17.23
N GLU A 79 -8.88 30.68 -16.27
CA GLU A 79 -8.37 31.61 -15.27
C GLU A 79 -7.38 30.92 -14.31
N GLN A 80 -7.59 29.64 -14.00
CA GLN A 80 -6.76 28.89 -13.05
C GLN A 80 -5.64 28.10 -13.72
N LYS A 81 -5.64 28.01 -15.04
CA LYS A 81 -4.75 27.12 -15.80
C LYS A 81 -3.26 27.32 -15.51
N ASN A 82 -2.81 28.56 -15.41
CA ASN A 82 -1.38 28.86 -15.18
C ASN A 82 -0.97 28.43 -13.76
N VAL A 83 -1.75 28.81 -12.75
CA VAL A 83 -1.46 28.53 -11.34
C VAL A 83 -1.52 27.02 -11.07
N VAL A 84 -2.49 26.32 -11.65
CA VAL A 84 -2.62 24.86 -11.56
C VAL A 84 -1.42 24.16 -12.21
N ASN A 85 -1.01 24.57 -13.42
CA ASN A 85 0.14 23.99 -14.10
C ASN A 85 1.46 24.19 -13.33
N ASP A 86 1.65 25.37 -12.75
CA ASP A 86 2.85 25.65 -11.95
C ASP A 86 2.85 24.80 -10.66
N TYR A 87 1.69 24.61 -10.05
CA TYR A 87 1.55 23.74 -8.88
C TYR A 87 1.83 22.27 -9.21
N ILE A 88 1.33 21.75 -10.33
CA ILE A 88 1.61 20.39 -10.80
C ILE A 88 3.12 20.17 -10.96
N LYS A 89 3.82 21.13 -11.62
CA LYS A 89 5.28 21.08 -11.79
C LYS A 89 6.03 21.11 -10.47
N ALA A 90 5.57 21.90 -9.51
CA ALA A 90 6.18 21.97 -8.17
C ALA A 90 5.97 20.67 -7.40
N SER A 91 4.76 20.12 -7.44
CA SER A 91 4.41 18.85 -6.75
C SER A 91 5.15 17.66 -7.34
N SER A 92 5.39 17.60 -8.65
CA SER A 92 6.10 16.49 -9.31
C SER A 92 7.58 16.38 -8.91
N ARG A 93 8.15 17.41 -8.29
CA ARG A 93 9.53 17.40 -7.78
C ARG A 93 9.66 16.82 -6.36
N LYS A 94 8.53 16.64 -5.67
CA LYS A 94 8.48 16.09 -4.31
C LYS A 94 8.22 14.59 -4.40
N ASN A 95 8.89 13.81 -3.54
CA ASN A 95 8.59 12.38 -3.41
C ASN A 95 7.33 12.14 -2.54
N GLU A 96 6.75 10.93 -2.62
CA GLU A 96 5.53 10.59 -1.88
C GLU A 96 5.69 10.71 -0.36
N ILE A 97 6.87 10.42 0.19
CA ILE A 97 7.16 10.50 1.62
C ILE A 97 7.10 11.97 2.09
N GLU A 98 7.70 12.88 1.33
CA GLU A 98 7.63 14.32 1.62
C GLU A 98 6.19 14.84 1.55
N ARG A 99 5.44 14.42 0.54
CA ARG A 99 4.04 14.84 0.33
C ARG A 99 3.10 14.37 1.44
N THR A 100 3.31 13.15 1.98
CA THR A 100 2.46 12.55 3.01
C THR A 100 2.91 12.82 4.44
N SER A 101 4.10 13.39 4.65
CA SER A 101 4.64 13.70 5.98
C SER A 101 3.67 14.58 6.79
N GLU A 102 3.40 14.20 8.04
CA GLU A 102 2.53 14.97 8.96
C GLU A 102 3.09 16.34 9.30
N THR A 103 4.42 16.47 9.30
CA THR A 103 5.11 17.73 9.61
C THR A 103 5.12 18.72 8.46
N HIS A 104 4.75 18.29 7.24
CA HIS A 104 4.75 19.15 6.07
C HIS A 104 3.46 19.96 5.98
N GLU A 105 3.58 21.27 5.82
CA GLU A 105 2.45 22.16 5.62
C GLU A 105 1.67 21.78 4.35
N LYS A 106 0.37 21.49 4.50
CA LYS A 106 -0.48 21.11 3.38
C LYS A 106 -0.76 22.31 2.48
N THR A 107 -0.49 22.14 1.19
CA THR A 107 -0.70 23.16 0.18
C THR A 107 -1.63 22.67 -0.92
N GLY A 108 -2.26 23.60 -1.63
CA GLY A 108 -3.14 23.28 -2.75
C GLY A 108 -3.55 24.50 -3.55
N VAL A 109 -4.17 24.26 -4.70
CA VAL A 109 -4.66 25.29 -5.61
C VAL A 109 -6.08 24.94 -6.06
N PHE A 110 -6.94 25.95 -6.13
CA PHE A 110 -8.30 25.84 -6.64
C PHE A 110 -8.28 25.66 -8.17
N THR A 111 -9.04 24.71 -8.70
CA THR A 111 -9.11 24.43 -10.14
C THR A 111 -10.05 25.36 -10.92
N GLY A 112 -10.88 26.13 -10.22
CA GLY A 112 -11.99 26.88 -10.81
C GLY A 112 -13.25 26.08 -11.00
N ALA A 113 -13.19 24.74 -10.86
CA ALA A 113 -14.33 23.85 -11.05
C ALA A 113 -14.97 23.45 -9.72
N TYR A 114 -16.20 22.93 -9.79
CA TYR A 114 -16.99 22.49 -8.65
C TYR A 114 -17.50 21.07 -8.85
N ALA A 115 -17.71 20.35 -7.74
CA ALA A 115 -18.34 19.03 -7.72
C ALA A 115 -19.69 19.10 -6.99
N ILE A 116 -20.59 18.20 -7.34
CA ILE A 116 -21.91 18.11 -6.71
C ILE A 116 -21.90 16.98 -5.67
N ASN A 117 -22.22 17.32 -4.44
CA ASN A 117 -22.42 16.36 -3.37
C ASN A 117 -23.73 15.56 -3.63
N PRO A 118 -23.70 14.23 -3.82
CA PRO A 118 -24.88 13.46 -4.18
C PRO A 118 -25.93 13.33 -3.06
N MET A 119 -25.58 13.72 -1.83
CA MET A 119 -26.48 13.57 -0.69
C MET A 119 -27.37 14.81 -0.48
N ASN A 120 -26.83 16.01 -0.70
CA ASN A 120 -27.57 17.26 -0.47
C ASN A 120 -27.62 18.19 -1.70
N ASN A 121 -27.01 17.80 -2.83
CA ASN A 121 -26.89 18.56 -4.07
C ASN A 121 -26.13 19.88 -3.94
N GLU A 122 -25.37 20.08 -2.88
CA GLU A 122 -24.51 21.25 -2.74
C GLU A 122 -23.33 21.19 -3.71
N SER A 123 -23.00 22.36 -4.26
CA SER A 123 -21.82 22.54 -5.12
C SER A 123 -20.61 22.89 -4.25
N VAL A 124 -19.54 22.11 -4.35
CA VAL A 124 -18.31 22.29 -3.56
C VAL A 124 -17.10 22.47 -4.48
N PRO A 125 -16.14 23.35 -4.14
CA PRO A 125 -14.98 23.60 -5.01
C PRO A 125 -14.05 22.38 -5.08
N ILE A 126 -13.45 22.19 -6.26
CA ILE A 126 -12.45 21.16 -6.51
C ILE A 126 -11.07 21.79 -6.46
N TRP A 127 -10.24 21.30 -5.54
CA TRP A 127 -8.85 21.69 -5.37
C TRP A 127 -7.92 20.61 -5.87
N ILE A 128 -6.67 20.94 -6.15
CA ILE A 128 -5.55 20.01 -6.21
C ILE A 128 -4.65 20.24 -5.02
N ALA A 129 -4.12 19.17 -4.41
CA ALA A 129 -3.20 19.29 -3.29
C ALA A 129 -2.17 18.16 -3.30
N ASP A 130 -0.97 18.45 -2.84
CA ASP A 130 0.16 17.54 -2.87
C ASP A 130 0.05 16.37 -1.87
N TYR A 131 -0.77 16.48 -0.84
CA TYR A 131 -1.00 15.40 0.11
C TYR A 131 -1.97 14.30 -0.39
N VAL A 132 -2.62 14.50 -1.52
CA VAL A 132 -3.41 13.48 -2.21
C VAL A 132 -2.53 12.79 -3.25
N ILE A 133 -2.47 11.46 -3.19
CA ILE A 133 -1.59 10.65 -4.04
C ILE A 133 -2.42 9.88 -5.07
N ALA A 134 -2.05 9.99 -6.34
CA ALA A 134 -2.79 9.35 -7.43
C ALA A 134 -2.67 7.81 -7.41
N SER A 135 -1.57 7.27 -6.88
CA SER A 135 -1.34 5.83 -6.74
C SER A 135 -2.12 5.19 -5.58
N TYR A 136 -2.76 5.99 -4.72
CA TYR A 136 -3.53 5.50 -3.57
C TYR A 136 -5.03 5.75 -3.73
N GLY A 137 -5.80 4.66 -3.71
CA GLY A 137 -7.24 4.71 -3.83
C GLY A 137 -7.72 5.24 -5.19
N THR A 138 -8.51 6.29 -5.16
CA THR A 138 -9.07 6.93 -6.38
C THR A 138 -8.25 8.13 -6.87
N GLY A 139 -7.18 8.51 -6.18
CA GLY A 139 -6.48 9.77 -6.44
C GLY A 139 -7.31 11.03 -6.15
N ALA A 140 -8.43 10.87 -5.43
CA ALA A 140 -9.35 11.94 -5.07
C ALA A 140 -9.94 11.72 -3.67
N ILE A 141 -10.21 12.78 -2.94
CA ILE A 141 -10.86 12.72 -1.63
C ILE A 141 -12.05 13.67 -1.55
N MET A 142 -13.06 13.30 -0.78
CA MET A 142 -14.02 14.25 -0.22
C MET A 142 -13.41 14.84 1.04
N ALA A 143 -13.44 16.16 1.19
CA ALA A 143 -12.89 16.84 2.34
C ALA A 143 -13.97 17.29 3.30
N VAL A 144 -13.79 16.91 4.57
CA VAL A 144 -14.76 17.13 5.64
C VAL A 144 -14.09 17.84 6.84
N PRO A 145 -13.79 19.13 6.72
CA PRO A 145 -12.94 19.85 7.68
C PRO A 145 -13.48 19.90 9.11
N GLY A 146 -14.76 19.65 9.32
CA GLY A 146 -15.31 19.48 10.68
C GLY A 146 -14.86 18.19 11.38
N HIS A 147 -14.33 17.19 10.61
CA HIS A 147 -14.16 15.81 11.07
C HIS A 147 -12.85 15.14 10.60
N ASP A 148 -11.95 15.86 9.94
CA ASP A 148 -10.61 15.41 9.54
C ASP A 148 -9.59 16.54 9.81
N GLU A 149 -8.47 16.18 10.43
CA GLU A 149 -7.47 17.15 10.87
C GLU A 149 -6.75 17.83 9.69
N ARG A 150 -6.43 17.08 8.64
CA ARG A 150 -5.77 17.62 7.45
C ARG A 150 -6.69 18.58 6.72
N ASP A 151 -7.96 18.20 6.58
CA ASP A 151 -8.98 19.00 5.93
C ASP A 151 -9.29 20.27 6.75
N PHE A 152 -9.28 20.16 8.08
CA PHE A 152 -9.47 21.29 8.99
C PHE A 152 -8.39 22.37 8.81
N HIS A 153 -7.12 21.97 8.85
CA HIS A 153 -6.01 22.90 8.66
C HIS A 153 -6.00 23.50 7.25
N PHE A 154 -6.30 22.70 6.25
CA PHE A 154 -6.43 23.17 4.86
C PHE A 154 -7.56 24.20 4.73
N ALA A 155 -8.74 23.88 5.26
CA ALA A 155 -9.89 24.78 5.20
C ALA A 155 -9.63 26.11 5.92
N ARG A 156 -8.97 26.07 7.08
CA ARG A 156 -8.56 27.29 7.81
C ARG A 156 -7.60 28.15 7.00
N LYS A 157 -6.59 27.52 6.37
CA LYS A 157 -5.59 28.23 5.56
C LYS A 157 -6.20 28.93 4.35
N TYR A 158 -7.15 28.27 3.69
CA TYR A 158 -7.74 28.79 2.44
C TYR A 158 -9.14 29.42 2.63
N ASN A 159 -9.56 29.66 3.87
CA ASN A 159 -10.85 30.24 4.22
C ASN A 159 -12.04 29.47 3.61
N ILE A 160 -11.95 28.14 3.56
CA ILE A 160 -13.04 27.27 3.10
C ILE A 160 -14.02 27.05 4.27
N PRO A 161 -15.34 27.04 4.05
CA PRO A 161 -16.32 26.79 5.09
C PRO A 161 -16.10 25.46 5.81
N ILE A 162 -16.32 25.44 7.13
CA ILE A 162 -16.30 24.23 7.95
C ILE A 162 -17.73 23.94 8.40
N LYS A 163 -18.22 22.72 8.21
CA LYS A 163 -19.53 22.26 8.65
C LYS A 163 -19.38 21.14 9.67
N VAL A 164 -20.02 21.27 10.82
CA VAL A 164 -20.11 20.22 11.83
C VAL A 164 -21.36 19.39 11.53
N VAL A 165 -21.18 18.10 11.25
CA VAL A 165 -22.25 17.18 10.89
C VAL A 165 -22.29 15.91 11.75
N VAL A 166 -21.31 15.72 12.61
CA VAL A 166 -21.35 14.75 13.69
C VAL A 166 -20.82 15.40 14.98
N VAL A 167 -21.41 15.02 16.10
CA VAL A 167 -21.01 15.50 17.43
C VAL A 167 -20.97 14.34 18.43
N ASN A 168 -20.30 14.53 19.55
CA ASN A 168 -20.42 13.63 20.68
C ASN A 168 -21.78 13.82 21.38
N PRO A 169 -22.31 12.81 22.08
CA PRO A 169 -23.60 12.91 22.80
C PRO A 169 -23.72 14.13 23.69
N GLU A 170 -22.64 14.52 24.36
CA GLU A 170 -22.56 15.68 25.27
C GLU A 170 -22.75 17.01 24.54
N GLN A 171 -22.39 17.07 23.26
CA GLN A 171 -22.47 18.27 22.43
C GLN A 171 -23.81 18.39 21.68
N LEU A 172 -24.68 17.40 21.77
CA LEU A 172 -25.95 17.38 21.03
C LEU A 172 -26.85 18.60 21.34
N ASN A 173 -26.83 19.05 22.61
CA ASN A 173 -27.61 20.22 23.05
C ASN A 173 -26.90 21.57 22.81
N SER A 174 -25.63 21.52 22.40
CA SER A 174 -24.83 22.72 22.13
C SER A 174 -23.84 22.42 21.01
N ILE A 175 -24.36 22.34 19.77
CA ILE A 175 -23.55 22.05 18.58
C ILE A 175 -22.54 23.20 18.40
N PRO A 176 -21.22 22.92 18.35
CA PRO A 176 -20.21 23.96 18.21
C PRO A 176 -20.37 24.73 16.89
N ASN A 177 -20.25 26.05 16.93
CA ASN A 177 -20.13 26.84 15.72
C ASN A 177 -18.74 26.59 15.08
N SER A 178 -18.68 26.65 13.77
CA SER A 178 -17.42 26.44 13.02
C SER A 178 -16.33 27.45 13.38
N SER A 179 -16.71 28.68 13.78
CA SER A 179 -15.81 29.74 14.27
C SER A 179 -15.11 29.37 15.57
N ASP A 180 -15.79 28.62 16.43
CA ASP A 180 -15.36 28.33 17.80
C ASP A 180 -14.53 27.03 17.90
N LEU A 181 -14.41 26.31 16.79
CA LEU A 181 -13.62 25.08 16.73
C LEU A 181 -12.12 25.37 16.76
N ASN A 182 -11.42 24.83 17.77
CA ASN A 182 -9.97 24.83 17.84
C ASN A 182 -9.34 23.63 17.07
N GLY A 183 -10.16 22.66 16.64
CA GLY A 183 -9.80 21.47 15.88
C GLY A 183 -11.05 20.70 15.43
N PRO A 184 -10.89 19.65 14.61
CA PRO A 184 -12.01 18.85 14.13
C PRO A 184 -12.55 17.91 15.21
N ILE A 185 -13.80 17.49 15.09
CA ILE A 185 -14.42 16.46 15.94
C ILE A 185 -14.12 15.09 15.34
N LEU A 186 -13.14 14.38 15.89
CA LEU A 186 -12.61 13.13 15.33
C LEU A 186 -13.30 11.86 15.84
N GLN A 187 -14.04 11.94 16.94
CA GLN A 187 -14.65 10.77 17.57
C GLN A 187 -15.65 10.09 16.63
N LYS A 188 -15.58 8.76 16.57
CA LYS A 188 -16.38 7.92 15.66
C LYS A 188 -17.41 7.09 16.41
N GLU A 189 -16.98 6.33 17.40
CA GLU A 189 -17.76 5.24 18.01
C GLU A 189 -19.01 5.72 18.77
N THR A 190 -19.00 6.94 19.26
CA THR A 190 -20.12 7.56 19.98
C THR A 190 -20.74 8.73 19.24
N SER A 191 -20.36 8.94 17.97
CA SER A 191 -20.82 10.10 17.19
C SER A 191 -22.31 10.02 16.84
N ILE A 192 -22.98 11.16 16.83
CA ILE A 192 -24.37 11.35 16.44
C ILE A 192 -24.42 12.38 15.31
N MET A 193 -25.16 12.10 14.26
CA MET A 193 -25.32 13.01 13.12
C MET A 193 -26.19 14.22 13.50
N VAL A 194 -25.74 15.38 13.03
CA VAL A 194 -26.43 16.67 13.12
C VAL A 194 -26.26 17.42 11.80
N ASN A 195 -27.09 18.41 11.51
CA ASN A 195 -27.02 19.20 10.27
C ASN A 195 -26.98 18.35 8.98
N SER A 196 -27.57 17.18 9.05
CA SER A 196 -27.52 16.13 8.03
C SER A 196 -28.91 15.73 7.51
N GLN A 197 -29.87 16.66 7.54
CA GLN A 197 -31.25 16.48 7.05
C GLN A 197 -31.95 15.31 7.79
N ASN A 198 -32.53 14.36 7.06
CA ASN A 198 -33.28 13.22 7.61
C ASN A 198 -32.41 12.22 8.39
N PHE A 199 -31.10 12.47 8.50
CA PHE A 199 -30.16 11.61 9.23
C PHE A 199 -29.85 12.17 10.64
N ASP A 200 -30.32 13.37 10.97
CA ASP A 200 -30.09 13.97 12.28
C ASP A 200 -30.54 13.04 13.39
N GLY A 201 -29.74 12.93 14.44
CA GLY A 201 -29.99 12.06 15.58
C GLY A 201 -29.55 10.59 15.37
N THR A 202 -29.10 10.20 14.17
CA THR A 202 -28.61 8.83 13.91
C THR A 202 -27.20 8.67 14.50
N ALA A 203 -27.03 7.67 15.35
CA ALA A 203 -25.75 7.37 15.98
C ALA A 203 -24.92 6.37 15.16
N TRP A 204 -23.61 6.36 15.38
CA TRP A 204 -22.72 5.31 14.88
C TRP A 204 -23.04 3.96 15.60
N PRO A 205 -23.01 2.79 14.92
CA PRO A 205 -22.66 2.57 13.50
C PRO A 205 -23.86 2.68 12.52
N GLU A 206 -25.08 2.90 13.00
CA GLU A 206 -26.27 3.01 12.16
C GLU A 206 -26.16 4.14 11.13
N SER A 207 -25.53 5.24 11.49
CA SER A 207 -25.27 6.37 10.58
C SER A 207 -24.48 5.96 9.34
N PHE A 208 -23.43 5.15 9.52
CA PHE A 208 -22.67 4.57 8.41
C PHE A 208 -23.58 3.74 7.50
N GLU A 209 -24.33 2.81 8.09
CA GLU A 209 -25.16 1.86 7.36
C GLU A 209 -26.24 2.57 6.52
N ARG A 210 -26.94 3.53 7.11
CA ARG A 210 -28.01 4.28 6.44
C ARG A 210 -27.50 5.14 5.28
N VAL A 211 -26.39 5.85 5.48
CA VAL A 211 -25.79 6.68 4.41
C VAL A 211 -25.26 5.80 3.30
N ALA A 212 -24.58 4.70 3.63
CA ALA A 212 -24.05 3.74 2.68
C ALA A 212 -25.18 3.13 1.81
N GLU A 213 -26.29 2.74 2.43
CA GLU A 213 -27.45 2.20 1.73
C GLU A 213 -28.05 3.18 0.73
N ILE A 214 -28.18 4.47 1.12
CA ILE A 214 -28.76 5.47 0.22
C ILE A 214 -27.83 5.79 -0.95
N ILE A 215 -26.50 5.87 -0.73
CA ILE A 215 -25.53 6.05 -1.81
C ILE A 215 -25.64 4.89 -2.82
N SER A 216 -25.77 3.66 -2.32
CA SER A 216 -25.94 2.47 -3.16
C SER A 216 -27.31 2.48 -3.90
N LYS A 217 -28.40 2.80 -3.21
CA LYS A 217 -29.75 2.91 -3.83
C LYS A 217 -29.83 3.99 -4.89
N LYS A 218 -29.11 5.09 -4.74
CA LYS A 218 -28.99 6.14 -5.77
C LYS A 218 -28.16 5.68 -6.97
N GLY A 219 -27.47 4.53 -6.90
CA GLY A 219 -26.61 4.02 -7.97
C GLY A 219 -25.35 4.88 -8.20
N VAL A 220 -24.95 5.68 -7.20
CA VAL A 220 -23.78 6.58 -7.31
C VAL A 220 -22.55 6.04 -6.61
N GLY A 221 -22.66 4.95 -5.84
CA GLY A 221 -21.53 4.34 -5.14
C GLY A 221 -21.83 2.95 -4.61
N GLU A 222 -20.82 2.34 -4.02
CA GLU A 222 -20.86 0.98 -3.50
C GLU A 222 -19.93 0.83 -2.29
N ARG A 223 -20.18 -0.17 -1.45
CA ARG A 223 -19.25 -0.56 -0.37
C ARG A 223 -17.96 -1.09 -0.98
N LYS A 224 -16.86 -0.74 -0.39
CA LYS A 224 -15.55 -1.16 -0.85
C LYS A 224 -14.59 -1.39 0.32
N ILE A 225 -13.77 -2.41 0.17
CA ILE A 225 -12.65 -2.68 1.05
C ILE A 225 -11.38 -2.24 0.33
N ASN A 226 -10.60 -1.41 0.98
CA ASN A 226 -9.29 -0.98 0.51
C ASN A 226 -8.22 -1.47 1.49
N TYR A 227 -7.00 -1.66 0.97
CA TYR A 227 -5.83 -2.02 1.75
C TYR A 227 -4.74 -0.98 1.52
N ARG A 228 -4.01 -0.63 2.58
CA ARG A 228 -2.78 0.17 2.46
C ARG A 228 -1.65 -0.65 1.84
N LEU A 229 -1.68 -1.96 2.05
CA LEU A 229 -0.75 -2.90 1.44
C LEU A 229 -0.85 -2.84 -0.08
N HIS A 230 0.28 -2.56 -0.74
CA HIS A 230 0.44 -2.66 -2.19
C HIS A 230 1.09 -3.97 -2.60
N ASP A 231 0.94 -4.34 -3.87
CA ASP A 231 1.69 -5.46 -4.43
C ASP A 231 3.19 -5.12 -4.42
N TRP A 232 3.99 -6.07 -3.97
CA TRP A 232 5.43 -5.86 -3.83
C TRP A 232 6.14 -6.01 -5.16
N LEU A 233 7.11 -5.12 -5.42
CA LEU A 233 8.02 -5.28 -6.56
C LEU A 233 8.99 -6.42 -6.26
N ILE A 234 9.06 -7.38 -7.20
CA ILE A 234 9.95 -8.54 -7.08
C ILE A 234 11.39 -8.22 -7.44
N SER A 235 11.63 -7.28 -8.34
CA SER A 235 12.94 -6.98 -8.92
C SER A 235 13.76 -5.97 -8.13
N ARG A 236 15.08 -6.18 -8.09
CA ARG A 236 16.09 -5.29 -7.50
C ARG A 236 17.28 -5.14 -8.44
N GLN A 237 17.75 -3.91 -8.61
CA GLN A 237 18.88 -3.54 -9.46
C GLN A 237 20.21 -3.75 -8.72
N ARG A 238 20.55 -5.01 -8.46
CA ARG A 238 21.77 -5.39 -7.74
C ARG A 238 22.31 -6.74 -8.22
N MET A 239 23.59 -6.94 -8.12
CA MET A 239 24.25 -8.19 -8.53
C MET A 239 23.83 -9.40 -7.70
N TRP A 240 23.74 -9.25 -6.36
CA TRP A 240 23.43 -10.34 -5.47
C TRP A 240 21.91 -10.56 -5.31
N GLY A 241 21.51 -11.77 -5.06
CA GLY A 241 20.11 -12.20 -4.98
C GLY A 241 19.82 -13.31 -6.00
N THR A 242 18.62 -13.85 -5.96
CA THR A 242 18.20 -14.87 -6.93
C THR A 242 17.94 -14.21 -8.28
N PRO A 243 18.62 -14.62 -9.38
CA PRO A 243 18.33 -14.13 -10.72
C PRO A 243 16.88 -14.41 -11.11
N ILE A 244 16.25 -13.47 -11.78
CA ILE A 244 14.90 -13.65 -12.33
C ILE A 244 15.04 -14.44 -13.64
N PRO A 245 14.43 -15.64 -13.77
CA PRO A 245 14.68 -16.55 -14.88
C PRO A 245 13.88 -16.17 -16.14
N ILE A 246 14.13 -14.96 -16.66
CA ILE A 246 13.47 -14.38 -17.84
C ILE A 246 14.52 -14.03 -18.89
N VAL A 247 14.14 -14.19 -20.14
CA VAL A 247 14.93 -13.82 -21.33
C VAL A 247 14.11 -12.94 -22.25
N TYR A 248 14.72 -11.88 -22.76
CA TYR A 248 14.11 -10.92 -23.71
C TYR A 248 14.64 -11.19 -25.12
N CYS A 249 13.77 -11.54 -26.03
CA CYS A 249 14.08 -11.80 -27.43
C CYS A 249 13.40 -10.73 -28.33
N GLY A 250 14.13 -10.14 -29.25
CA GLY A 250 13.60 -9.16 -30.18
C GLY A 250 12.45 -9.68 -31.06
N THR A 251 12.43 -10.98 -31.34
CA THR A 251 11.38 -11.62 -32.16
C THR A 251 10.25 -12.23 -31.32
N CYS A 252 10.59 -12.92 -30.23
CA CYS A 252 9.63 -13.69 -29.44
C CYS A 252 9.09 -12.96 -28.20
N GLY A 253 9.64 -11.77 -27.87
CA GLY A 253 9.34 -11.05 -26.65
C GLY A 253 9.90 -11.74 -25.41
N MET A 254 9.28 -11.52 -24.26
CA MET A 254 9.66 -12.07 -22.97
C MET A 254 9.39 -13.59 -22.92
N LYS A 255 10.37 -14.38 -22.51
CA LYS A 255 10.28 -15.85 -22.38
C LYS A 255 10.88 -16.31 -21.05
N PRO A 256 10.27 -17.30 -20.37
CA PRO A 256 10.88 -17.91 -19.21
C PRO A 256 12.08 -18.78 -19.64
N VAL A 257 13.09 -18.84 -18.77
CA VAL A 257 14.19 -19.82 -18.92
C VAL A 257 13.61 -21.23 -18.73
N PRO A 258 13.89 -22.19 -19.63
CA PRO A 258 13.42 -23.57 -19.49
C PRO A 258 13.94 -24.22 -18.19
N TYR A 259 13.18 -25.19 -17.68
CA TYR A 259 13.56 -25.92 -16.46
C TYR A 259 14.92 -26.59 -16.56
N GLU A 260 15.24 -27.08 -17.74
CA GLU A 260 16.51 -27.80 -18.04
C GLU A 260 17.73 -26.85 -17.98
N GLN A 261 17.49 -25.54 -18.02
CA GLN A 261 18.53 -24.51 -17.94
C GLN A 261 18.57 -23.81 -16.57
N LEU A 262 17.73 -24.25 -15.62
CA LEU A 262 17.76 -23.74 -14.24
C LEU A 262 18.77 -24.54 -13.40
N PRO A 263 19.39 -23.89 -12.41
CA PRO A 263 19.24 -22.49 -12.03
C PRO A 263 20.06 -21.54 -12.91
N VAL A 264 19.57 -20.28 -13.06
CA VAL A 264 20.39 -19.21 -13.61
C VAL A 264 21.43 -18.82 -12.55
N LEU A 265 22.71 -18.97 -12.86
CA LEU A 265 23.79 -18.67 -11.93
C LEU A 265 24.30 -17.24 -12.11
N LEU A 266 24.65 -16.59 -11.00
CA LEU A 266 25.33 -15.31 -11.02
C LEU A 266 26.78 -15.49 -11.46
N PRO A 267 27.36 -14.50 -12.19
CA PRO A 267 28.79 -14.51 -12.50
C PRO A 267 29.62 -14.19 -11.24
N ASP A 268 30.79 -14.80 -11.13
CA ASP A 268 31.71 -14.58 -10.01
C ASP A 268 32.65 -13.38 -10.25
N ASP A 269 32.67 -12.84 -11.48
CA ASP A 269 33.60 -11.81 -11.96
C ASP A 269 32.93 -10.49 -12.38
N ALA A 270 31.71 -10.22 -11.92
CA ALA A 270 31.03 -8.99 -12.23
C ALA A 270 31.70 -7.78 -11.55
N GLU A 271 32.00 -6.75 -12.33
CA GLU A 271 32.58 -5.51 -11.83
C GLU A 271 31.53 -4.59 -11.19
N PHE A 272 31.82 -4.10 -9.99
CA PHE A 272 30.98 -3.09 -9.32
C PHE A 272 31.38 -1.68 -9.77
N LYS A 273 30.46 -1.02 -10.50
CA LYS A 273 30.61 0.39 -10.88
C LYS A 273 29.49 1.21 -10.28
N PRO A 274 29.74 2.42 -9.75
CA PRO A 274 28.72 3.25 -9.13
C PRO A 274 27.84 3.96 -10.19
N THR A 275 27.17 3.18 -11.02
CA THR A 275 26.33 3.69 -12.12
C THR A 275 24.88 3.89 -11.74
N GLY A 276 24.47 3.38 -10.57
CA GLY A 276 23.06 3.31 -10.15
C GLY A 276 22.26 2.19 -10.83
N GLU A 277 22.87 1.40 -11.73
CA GLU A 277 22.28 0.26 -12.41
C GLU A 277 22.87 -1.06 -11.91
N SER A 278 22.18 -2.18 -12.20
CA SER A 278 22.67 -3.50 -11.87
C SER A 278 24.02 -3.79 -12.56
N PRO A 279 25.06 -4.25 -11.84
CA PRO A 279 26.31 -4.69 -12.44
C PRO A 279 26.14 -5.78 -13.50
N LEU A 280 25.11 -6.62 -13.38
CA LEU A 280 24.78 -7.68 -14.34
C LEU A 280 24.45 -7.15 -15.74
N LYS A 281 23.96 -5.92 -15.84
CA LYS A 281 23.65 -5.25 -17.10
C LYS A 281 24.90 -5.00 -17.95
N PHE A 282 26.06 -4.85 -17.29
CA PHE A 282 27.34 -4.58 -17.93
C PHE A 282 28.20 -5.84 -18.09
N HIS A 283 27.72 -6.99 -17.63
CA HIS A 283 28.42 -8.26 -17.75
C HIS A 283 27.95 -9.03 -18.99
N GLU A 284 28.66 -8.86 -20.11
CA GLU A 284 28.26 -9.42 -21.40
C GLU A 284 28.01 -10.94 -21.37
N GLY A 285 28.85 -11.71 -20.66
CA GLY A 285 28.72 -13.15 -20.53
C GLY A 285 27.48 -13.61 -19.76
N PHE A 286 26.92 -12.75 -18.88
CA PHE A 286 25.64 -12.99 -18.21
C PHE A 286 24.47 -12.47 -19.05
N LEU A 287 24.58 -11.26 -19.57
CA LEU A 287 23.50 -10.57 -20.30
C LEU A 287 23.12 -11.31 -21.59
N LYS A 288 24.10 -11.62 -22.42
CA LYS A 288 23.86 -12.24 -23.73
C LYS A 288 23.54 -13.72 -23.62
N THR A 289 22.49 -14.14 -24.30
CA THR A 289 22.02 -15.54 -24.31
C THR A 289 21.29 -15.87 -25.61
N THR A 290 20.79 -17.08 -25.72
CA THR A 290 19.94 -17.50 -26.83
C THR A 290 18.48 -17.61 -26.39
N CYS A 291 17.57 -17.23 -27.28
CA CYS A 291 16.13 -17.35 -27.01
C CYS A 291 15.73 -18.84 -26.94
N PRO A 292 15.09 -19.28 -25.87
CA PRO A 292 14.69 -20.69 -25.73
C PRO A 292 13.60 -21.12 -26.71
N ASN A 293 12.93 -20.16 -27.37
CA ASN A 293 11.85 -20.45 -28.32
C ASN A 293 12.32 -20.50 -29.79
N CYS A 294 13.15 -19.54 -30.21
CA CYS A 294 13.58 -19.45 -31.63
C CYS A 294 15.08 -19.69 -31.86
N GLY A 295 15.89 -19.82 -30.80
CA GLY A 295 17.34 -19.99 -30.89
C GLY A 295 18.13 -18.75 -31.32
N GLY A 296 17.45 -17.63 -31.57
CA GLY A 296 18.10 -16.35 -31.94
C GLY A 296 18.74 -15.64 -30.73
N GLU A 297 19.44 -14.54 -31.01
CA GLU A 297 20.05 -13.70 -29.96
C GLU A 297 18.99 -13.14 -29.01
N ALA A 298 19.33 -13.12 -27.73
CA ALA A 298 18.46 -12.65 -26.66
C ALA A 298 19.27 -12.15 -25.47
N GLU A 299 18.62 -11.41 -24.58
CA GLU A 299 19.23 -10.88 -23.35
C GLU A 299 18.54 -11.42 -22.12
N ARG A 300 19.31 -11.74 -21.07
CA ARG A 300 18.77 -12.15 -19.77
C ARG A 300 18.25 -10.93 -19.01
N GLU A 301 17.26 -11.18 -18.15
CA GLU A 301 16.92 -10.23 -17.09
C GLU A 301 18.14 -10.03 -16.17
N THR A 302 18.45 -8.76 -15.89
CA THR A 302 19.61 -8.35 -15.08
C THR A 302 19.25 -7.94 -13.67
N ASP A 303 17.97 -7.84 -13.36
CA ASP A 303 17.49 -7.67 -12.01
C ASP A 303 17.53 -8.99 -11.24
N THR A 304 17.73 -8.91 -9.93
CA THR A 304 17.60 -10.05 -9.03
C THR A 304 16.35 -9.91 -8.17
N MET A 305 15.88 -11.01 -7.61
CA MET A 305 14.71 -10.99 -6.73
C MET A 305 15.01 -10.28 -5.40
N ASP A 306 13.98 -9.69 -4.83
CA ASP A 306 14.02 -9.13 -3.48
C ASP A 306 14.52 -10.15 -2.45
N THR A 307 15.28 -9.69 -1.47
CA THR A 307 15.86 -10.54 -0.41
C THR A 307 14.79 -11.34 0.33
N PHE A 308 13.61 -10.75 0.55
CA PHE A 308 12.54 -11.42 1.28
C PHE A 308 11.90 -12.57 0.51
N ILE A 309 12.06 -12.65 -0.81
CA ILE A 309 11.72 -13.86 -1.57
C ILE A 309 12.62 -15.02 -1.13
N CYS A 310 13.93 -14.82 -1.09
CA CYS A 310 14.87 -15.85 -0.64
C CYS A 310 14.70 -16.20 0.83
N SER A 311 14.53 -15.19 1.71
CA SER A 311 14.38 -15.39 3.14
C SER A 311 13.04 -16.05 3.52
N SER A 312 12.08 -16.08 2.62
CA SER A 312 10.76 -16.64 2.87
C SER A 312 10.65 -18.14 2.64
N TRP A 313 11.66 -18.75 2.02
CA TRP A 313 11.62 -20.18 1.73
C TRP A 313 12.88 -20.94 2.12
N TYR A 314 13.91 -20.31 2.67
CA TYR A 314 15.20 -20.91 3.00
C TYR A 314 15.07 -22.18 3.88
N TYR A 315 14.13 -22.21 4.80
CA TYR A 315 13.89 -23.35 5.69
C TYR A 315 13.33 -24.58 4.95
N TYR A 316 12.61 -24.41 3.85
CA TYR A 316 12.25 -25.48 2.95
C TYR A 316 13.49 -26.01 2.22
N ALA A 317 14.42 -25.12 1.86
CA ALA A 317 15.67 -25.51 1.22
C ALA A 317 16.52 -26.43 2.11
N TYR A 318 16.46 -26.30 3.43
CA TYR A 318 17.12 -27.22 4.35
C TYR A 318 16.57 -28.66 4.25
N LEU A 319 15.37 -28.82 3.78
CA LEU A 319 14.72 -30.12 3.53
C LEU A 319 14.90 -30.61 2.09
N SER A 320 15.73 -29.93 1.30
CA SER A 320 15.97 -30.17 -0.12
C SER A 320 17.46 -30.46 -0.38
N PRO A 321 17.94 -31.65 -0.09
CA PRO A 321 19.36 -31.95 -0.23
C PRO A 321 19.80 -32.24 -1.67
N TYR A 322 18.97 -31.96 -2.67
CA TYR A 322 19.07 -32.58 -3.98
C TYR A 322 19.79 -31.75 -5.03
N TRP A 323 20.01 -30.45 -4.79
CA TRP A 323 20.73 -29.65 -5.75
C TRP A 323 22.19 -29.43 -5.35
N LYS A 324 23.10 -29.70 -6.28
CA LYS A 324 24.51 -29.36 -6.18
C LYS A 324 24.87 -28.33 -7.22
N LYS A 325 25.84 -27.45 -6.94
CA LYS A 325 26.34 -26.46 -7.90
C LYS A 325 26.70 -27.16 -9.22
N GLY A 326 26.12 -26.72 -10.33
CA GLY A 326 26.32 -27.29 -11.66
C GLY A 326 25.31 -28.36 -12.10
N GLU A 327 24.37 -28.74 -11.22
CA GLU A 327 23.25 -29.61 -11.60
C GLU A 327 22.05 -28.77 -12.05
N THR A 328 21.30 -29.30 -13.03
CA THR A 328 20.02 -28.71 -13.45
C THR A 328 18.86 -29.31 -12.67
N ILE A 329 17.80 -28.51 -12.45
CA ILE A 329 16.58 -29.01 -11.84
C ILE A 329 15.65 -29.50 -12.93
N ALA A 330 15.38 -30.83 -12.97
CA ALA A 330 14.41 -31.37 -13.90
C ALA A 330 12.98 -30.86 -13.55
N LYS A 331 12.15 -30.66 -14.58
CA LYS A 331 10.77 -30.14 -14.42
C LYS A 331 9.90 -30.96 -13.47
N LYS A 332 10.16 -32.25 -13.34
CA LYS A 332 9.45 -33.18 -12.44
C LYS A 332 9.97 -33.15 -11.00
N ASP A 333 11.11 -32.53 -10.77
CA ASP A 333 11.72 -32.51 -9.46
C ASP A 333 11.02 -31.47 -8.59
N ILE A 334 10.45 -31.93 -7.51
CA ILE A 334 9.92 -31.06 -6.46
C ILE A 334 11.12 -30.50 -5.71
N PRO A 335 11.16 -29.19 -5.41
CA PRO A 335 12.34 -28.54 -4.85
C PRO A 335 12.68 -28.96 -3.40
N TRP A 336 11.89 -29.85 -2.81
CA TRP A 336 12.10 -30.40 -1.46
C TRP A 336 11.56 -31.83 -1.30
N ASP A 337 11.97 -32.49 -0.22
CA ASP A 337 11.44 -33.78 0.17
C ASP A 337 10.04 -33.61 0.80
N MET A 338 9.01 -33.98 0.05
CA MET A 338 7.61 -33.88 0.49
C MET A 338 7.31 -34.63 1.79
N LYS A 339 8.01 -35.74 2.06
CA LYS A 339 7.84 -36.47 3.32
C LYS A 339 8.40 -35.67 4.48
N LYS A 340 9.62 -35.11 4.32
CA LYS A 340 10.23 -34.26 5.35
C LYS A 340 9.41 -32.98 5.62
N ILE A 341 8.89 -32.35 4.56
CA ILE A 341 7.99 -31.21 4.69
C ILE A 341 6.80 -31.58 5.56
N LYS A 342 6.13 -32.68 5.26
CA LYS A 342 4.95 -33.15 6.00
C LYS A 342 5.26 -33.50 7.46
N ASP A 343 6.45 -34.06 7.72
CA ASP A 343 6.85 -34.49 9.07
C ASP A 343 7.36 -33.30 9.93
N LEU A 344 7.97 -32.27 9.32
CA LEU A 344 8.72 -31.22 10.00
C LEU A 344 8.09 -29.82 9.87
N CYS A 345 7.12 -29.62 8.99
CA CYS A 345 6.47 -28.34 8.77
C CYS A 345 4.95 -28.40 9.03
N PRO A 346 4.30 -27.29 9.39
CA PRO A 346 4.92 -25.97 9.65
C PRO A 346 5.87 -26.01 10.87
N VAL A 347 6.81 -25.06 10.90
CA VAL A 347 7.80 -24.93 11.99
C VAL A 347 7.08 -24.74 13.34
N ASP A 348 7.45 -25.50 14.35
CA ASP A 348 6.79 -25.44 15.67
C ASP A 348 7.01 -24.09 16.34
N GLN A 349 8.24 -23.58 16.37
CA GLN A 349 8.58 -22.29 16.92
C GLN A 349 9.62 -21.57 16.05
N TYR A 350 9.33 -20.32 15.72
CA TYR A 350 10.22 -19.44 14.98
C TYR A 350 10.68 -18.30 15.88
N THR A 351 11.99 -18.02 15.89
CA THR A 351 12.57 -17.00 16.74
C THR A 351 13.23 -15.92 15.89
N GLY A 352 12.92 -14.65 16.13
CA GLY A 352 13.49 -13.54 15.37
C GLY A 352 13.15 -12.17 15.93
N GLY A 353 13.83 -11.13 15.43
CA GLY A 353 13.63 -9.75 15.85
C GLY A 353 12.25 -9.20 15.43
N ILE A 354 11.68 -8.37 16.30
CA ILE A 354 10.36 -7.75 16.06
C ILE A 354 10.38 -6.79 14.86
N GLU A 355 11.53 -6.26 14.48
CA GLU A 355 11.70 -5.42 13.29
C GLU A 355 11.28 -6.10 11.99
N HIS A 356 11.24 -7.43 11.98
CA HIS A 356 10.81 -8.22 10.83
C HIS A 356 9.28 -8.43 10.76
N ALA A 357 8.52 -7.91 11.72
CA ALA A 357 7.06 -8.07 11.76
C ALA A 357 6.38 -7.69 10.44
N THR A 358 6.74 -6.54 9.85
CA THR A 358 6.19 -6.02 8.59
C THR A 358 7.10 -6.22 7.38
N MET A 359 8.22 -6.91 7.54
CA MET A 359 9.18 -7.26 6.49
C MET A 359 9.19 -8.77 6.26
N HIS A 360 10.24 -9.48 6.68
CA HIS A 360 10.40 -10.92 6.45
C HIS A 360 9.17 -11.73 6.85
N LEU A 361 8.55 -11.47 8.01
CA LEU A 361 7.42 -12.29 8.49
C LEU A 361 6.17 -12.18 7.63
N LEU A 362 5.90 -11.02 7.02
CA LEU A 362 4.79 -10.90 6.05
C LEU A 362 5.08 -11.67 4.76
N TYR A 363 6.28 -11.54 4.20
CA TYR A 363 6.69 -12.32 3.03
C TYR A 363 6.69 -13.82 3.32
N PHE A 364 7.13 -14.22 4.51
CA PHE A 364 7.18 -15.59 4.98
C PHE A 364 5.79 -16.25 4.99
N ARG A 365 4.79 -15.56 5.55
CA ARG A 365 3.38 -15.98 5.53
C ARG A 365 2.81 -15.98 4.11
N PHE A 366 3.00 -14.89 3.37
CA PHE A 366 2.55 -14.76 1.99
C PHE A 366 3.09 -15.88 1.11
N PHE A 367 4.40 -16.13 1.17
CA PHE A 367 5.06 -17.13 0.33
C PHE A 367 4.53 -18.55 0.62
N THR A 368 4.30 -18.88 1.89
CA THR A 368 3.68 -20.16 2.29
C THR A 368 2.29 -20.32 1.68
N LYS A 369 1.47 -19.27 1.68
CA LYS A 369 0.13 -19.29 1.08
C LYS A 369 0.19 -19.49 -0.44
N VAL A 370 1.12 -18.85 -1.12
CA VAL A 370 1.35 -19.05 -2.56
C VAL A 370 1.74 -20.49 -2.87
N LEU A 371 2.67 -21.06 -2.10
CA LEU A 371 3.10 -22.46 -2.28
C LEU A 371 1.96 -23.46 -2.00
N ALA A 372 1.10 -23.16 -1.03
CA ALA A 372 -0.10 -23.96 -0.77
C ALA A 372 -1.09 -23.88 -1.94
N ASP A 373 -1.34 -22.69 -2.51
CA ASP A 373 -2.19 -22.53 -3.70
C ASP A 373 -1.65 -23.26 -4.94
N LEU A 374 -0.33 -23.42 -5.02
CA LEU A 374 0.33 -24.20 -6.06
C LEU A 374 0.31 -25.73 -5.79
N GLY A 375 -0.28 -26.18 -4.69
CA GLY A 375 -0.34 -27.59 -4.29
C GLY A 375 0.99 -28.17 -3.81
N LEU A 376 1.96 -27.32 -3.46
CA LEU A 376 3.28 -27.71 -2.98
C LEU A 376 3.35 -27.89 -1.46
N LEU A 377 2.37 -27.33 -0.73
CA LEU A 377 2.24 -27.44 0.72
C LEU A 377 0.78 -27.76 1.08
N ASP A 378 0.58 -28.44 2.21
CA ASP A 378 -0.74 -28.77 2.78
C ASP A 378 -1.10 -27.90 4.00
N PHE A 379 -0.31 -26.85 4.27
CA PHE A 379 -0.53 -25.87 5.31
C PHE A 379 -0.36 -24.44 4.75
N ARG A 380 -0.92 -23.44 5.45
CA ARG A 380 -0.98 -22.05 4.97
C ARG A 380 -0.21 -21.05 5.82
N GLU A 381 0.30 -21.48 6.98
CA GLU A 381 1.15 -20.65 7.86
C GLU A 381 2.50 -21.34 8.07
N PRO A 382 3.61 -20.59 7.99
CA PRO A 382 4.95 -21.20 8.02
C PRO A 382 5.36 -21.68 9.40
N THR A 383 4.80 -21.09 10.47
CA THR A 383 5.10 -21.44 11.86
C THR A 383 3.87 -21.23 12.76
N LYS A 384 3.70 -22.12 13.73
CA LYS A 384 2.62 -22.05 14.70
C LYS A 384 2.89 -21.01 15.79
N LYS A 385 4.14 -20.93 16.25
CA LYS A 385 4.56 -20.04 17.33
C LYS A 385 5.67 -19.10 16.89
N LEU A 386 5.52 -17.84 17.20
CA LEU A 386 6.55 -16.83 17.04
C LEU A 386 7.07 -16.37 18.40
N PHE A 387 8.37 -16.37 18.58
CA PHE A 387 9.03 -15.80 19.75
C PHE A 387 9.94 -14.64 19.31
N ASN A 388 9.70 -13.45 19.85
CA ASN A 388 10.58 -12.33 19.64
C ASN A 388 11.49 -12.16 20.86
N GLN A 389 12.80 -12.24 20.65
CA GLN A 389 13.78 -11.90 21.67
C GLN A 389 13.77 -10.39 21.95
N GLY A 390 14.21 -9.99 23.14
CA GLY A 390 14.39 -8.59 23.49
C GLY A 390 15.45 -7.90 22.63
N MET A 391 15.41 -6.58 22.57
CA MET A 391 16.47 -5.78 21.97
C MET A 391 17.67 -5.73 22.90
N ILE A 392 18.86 -6.00 22.34
CA ILE A 392 20.11 -5.79 23.07
C ILE A 392 20.46 -4.30 22.97
N LEU A 393 20.65 -3.69 24.13
CA LEU A 393 21.00 -2.28 24.26
C LEU A 393 22.50 -2.11 24.50
N GLY A 394 23.07 -1.04 23.99
CA GLY A 394 24.42 -0.61 24.33
C GLY A 394 24.52 0.02 25.73
N GLU A 395 25.66 0.46 26.15
CA GLU A 395 25.86 1.19 27.42
C GLU A 395 25.09 2.51 27.47
N ASP A 396 24.76 3.06 26.31
CA ASP A 396 23.93 4.25 26.11
C ASP A 396 22.43 3.98 26.26
N HIS A 397 22.01 2.77 26.64
CA HIS A 397 20.62 2.30 26.69
C HIS A 397 19.87 2.37 25.35
N GLU A 398 20.58 2.57 24.24
CA GLU A 398 20.03 2.57 22.89
C GLU A 398 20.29 1.23 22.20
N LYS A 399 19.47 0.92 21.18
CA LYS A 399 19.65 -0.30 20.37
C LYS A 399 21.08 -0.37 19.83
N MET A 400 21.77 -1.49 20.06
CA MET A 400 23.09 -1.74 19.47
C MET A 400 23.03 -1.67 17.95
N SER A 401 23.90 -0.87 17.35
CA SER A 401 24.00 -0.70 15.91
C SER A 401 25.45 -0.41 15.51
N LYS A 402 25.92 -1.07 14.45
CA LYS A 402 27.24 -0.79 13.88
C LYS A 402 27.40 0.66 13.43
N SER A 403 26.33 1.27 12.93
CA SER A 403 26.32 2.67 12.50
C SER A 403 26.42 3.67 13.65
N ARG A 404 26.01 3.27 14.87
CA ARG A 404 26.15 4.08 16.09
C ARG A 404 27.46 3.83 16.83
N GLY A 405 28.16 2.74 16.51
CA GLY A 405 29.43 2.38 17.19
C GLY A 405 29.25 1.91 18.64
N ASN A 406 28.00 1.61 19.08
CA ASN A 406 27.69 1.18 20.45
C ASN A 406 27.58 -0.34 20.60
N VAL A 407 28.18 -1.09 19.67
CA VAL A 407 28.21 -2.56 19.70
C VAL A 407 29.29 -3.05 20.64
N ILE A 408 28.94 -3.91 21.59
CA ILE A 408 29.87 -4.66 22.42
C ILE A 408 30.08 -6.00 21.72
N ASN A 409 31.35 -6.29 21.37
CA ASN A 409 31.70 -7.60 20.82
C ASN A 409 31.76 -8.62 21.96
N PRO A 410 31.21 -9.84 21.72
CA PRO A 410 31.27 -10.93 22.72
C PRO A 410 32.67 -11.42 22.99
#